data_04e954b42663117407285f532f148f90
#
_entry.id   04e954b42663117407285f532f148f90
#
_cell.length_a   1.000
_cell.length_b   1.000
_cell.length_c   1.000
_cell.angle_alpha   90.00
_cell.angle_beta   90.00
_cell.angle_gamma   90.00
#
_symmetry.space_group_name_H-M   'P 1'
#
loop_
_entity.id
_entity.type
_entity.pdbx_description
1 polymer ?
#
loop_
_entity_poly.entity_id
_entity_poly.type
_entity_poly.pdbx_seq_one_letter_code
_entity_poly.pdbx_strand_id
1 'polypeptide(L)'
;MSLQVLLADTPEIREAIYALRYVIYVEEMGKSPPAADHQRRWIRDGLDATALLYAVQDEAGALVGTMRLNRLSDLRDPITQLTPLPIATLLERFPPAAISHTSRLMLLPAWRGGAALGLLFKRCYGDAAEAGIRVDLCHAKPGLVELYEQLGYRRFCPGLDLEGVGYQVPMLLALHDRTHLRDSRSPLLRFQASRQVEDRWGDGGWMASIAESYRGLNHRLVEPDEFWAAVGDALHEGEQEIPLFRGLNEEQSRVLLKTGTVLSCQPRDRLVGEGEPQHELFVVLEGVAEVWRQHDGHRLSLALLERGAVFGEMGFLGRSRRSADVIAVTPMRVLILTQAFL
;
A
#
# COMPACT_ATOMS: atom_id res chain seq x y z
N MET A 1 14.90 19.22 -14.72
CA MET A 1 13.55 18.78 -15.19
C MET A 1 12.52 19.40 -14.28
N SER A 2 11.69 20.29 -14.80
CA SER A 2 10.59 20.90 -14.06
C SER A 2 9.38 19.95 -14.12
N LEU A 3 8.72 19.73 -12.99
CA LEU A 3 7.50 18.94 -12.90
C LEU A 3 6.36 19.83 -12.42
N GLN A 4 5.19 19.68 -13.03
CA GLN A 4 3.99 20.39 -12.62
C GLN A 4 2.88 19.42 -12.24
N VAL A 5 2.16 19.71 -11.14
CA VAL A 5 0.95 18.96 -10.78
C VAL A 5 -0.28 19.69 -11.30
N LEU A 6 -1.07 18.97 -12.07
CA LEU A 6 -2.34 19.43 -12.65
C LEU A 6 -3.51 18.78 -11.90
N LEU A 7 -4.60 19.54 -11.76
CA LEU A 7 -5.91 18.99 -11.45
C LEU A 7 -6.66 18.81 -12.79
N ALA A 8 -7.21 17.62 -13.02
CA ALA A 8 -7.91 17.28 -14.26
C ALA A 8 -9.30 17.92 -14.28
N ASP A 9 -9.34 19.18 -14.69
CA ASP A 9 -10.53 20.01 -14.85
C ASP A 9 -11.17 19.94 -16.23
N THR A 10 -10.45 19.37 -17.22
CA THR A 10 -10.95 19.16 -18.59
C THR A 10 -11.12 17.68 -18.94
N PRO A 11 -12.03 17.34 -19.86
CA PRO A 11 -12.18 15.97 -20.37
C PRO A 11 -10.88 15.38 -20.93
N GLU A 12 -10.10 16.18 -21.65
CA GLU A 12 -8.87 15.74 -22.32
C GLU A 12 -7.81 15.30 -21.30
N ILE A 13 -7.63 16.04 -20.20
CA ILE A 13 -6.70 15.67 -19.13
C ILE A 13 -7.19 14.40 -18.42
N ARG A 14 -8.51 14.26 -18.18
CA ARG A 14 -9.07 13.05 -17.59
C ARG A 14 -8.85 11.82 -18.48
N GLU A 15 -9.07 11.94 -19.78
CA GLU A 15 -8.82 10.88 -20.75
C GLU A 15 -7.34 10.48 -20.79
N ALA A 16 -6.44 11.44 -20.78
CA ALA A 16 -5.00 11.18 -20.71
C ALA A 16 -4.61 10.44 -19.41
N ILE A 17 -5.25 10.76 -18.29
CA ILE A 17 -5.06 10.02 -17.03
C ILE A 17 -5.57 8.57 -17.17
N TYR A 18 -6.73 8.35 -17.80
CA TYR A 18 -7.26 6.99 -17.99
C TYR A 18 -6.35 6.14 -18.88
N ALA A 19 -5.78 6.75 -19.92
CA ALA A 19 -4.79 6.11 -20.79
C ALA A 19 -3.48 5.80 -20.04
N LEU A 20 -2.96 6.74 -19.24
CA LEU A 20 -1.77 6.51 -18.40
C LEU A 20 -1.97 5.34 -17.43
N ARG A 21 -3.14 5.24 -16.79
CA ARG A 21 -3.48 4.12 -15.90
C ARG A 21 -3.46 2.78 -16.65
N TYR A 22 -3.95 2.76 -17.89
CA TYR A 22 -3.95 1.55 -18.72
C TYR A 22 -2.52 1.11 -19.05
N VAL A 23 -1.66 2.03 -19.47
CA VAL A 23 -0.24 1.75 -19.74
C VAL A 23 0.42 1.13 -18.52
N ILE A 24 0.21 1.69 -17.33
CA ILE A 24 0.85 1.20 -16.10
C ILE A 24 0.24 -0.13 -15.62
N TYR A 25 -1.10 -0.22 -15.51
CA TYR A 25 -1.73 -1.42 -14.94
C TYR A 25 -1.71 -2.60 -15.88
N VAL A 26 -2.04 -2.38 -17.16
CA VAL A 26 -2.21 -3.47 -18.13
C VAL A 26 -0.90 -3.79 -18.83
N GLU A 27 -0.24 -2.80 -19.41
CA GLU A 27 0.92 -3.05 -20.28
C GLU A 27 2.21 -3.29 -19.47
N GLU A 28 2.44 -2.50 -18.42
CA GLU A 28 3.65 -2.67 -17.61
C GLU A 28 3.46 -3.79 -16.56
N MET A 29 2.36 -3.71 -15.78
CA MET A 29 2.18 -4.62 -14.64
C MET A 29 1.48 -5.93 -15.01
N GLY A 30 0.98 -6.09 -16.23
CA GLY A 30 0.27 -7.28 -16.69
C GLY A 30 -1.03 -7.58 -15.95
N LYS A 31 -1.64 -6.57 -15.29
CA LYS A 31 -2.90 -6.71 -14.58
C LYS A 31 -4.08 -6.62 -15.53
N SER A 32 -5.21 -7.21 -15.14
CA SER A 32 -6.46 -7.12 -15.90
C SER A 32 -7.60 -6.70 -14.97
N PRO A 33 -7.61 -5.43 -14.49
CA PRO A 33 -8.68 -4.98 -13.61
C PRO A 33 -10.02 -4.95 -14.36
N PRO A 34 -11.15 -5.23 -13.68
CA PRO A 34 -12.49 -5.21 -14.31
C PRO A 34 -12.84 -3.86 -14.99
N ALA A 35 -12.24 -2.78 -14.53
CA ALA A 35 -12.43 -1.44 -15.07
C ALA A 35 -11.59 -1.13 -16.34
N ALA A 36 -10.85 -2.11 -16.89
CA ALA A 36 -10.04 -1.91 -18.09
C ALA A 36 -10.89 -1.97 -19.36
N ASP A 37 -10.92 -0.88 -20.11
CA ASP A 37 -11.44 -0.83 -21.49
C ASP A 37 -10.28 -1.06 -22.45
N HIS A 38 -10.16 -2.29 -22.97
CA HIS A 38 -9.07 -2.67 -23.89
C HIS A 38 -9.20 -2.03 -25.28
N GLN A 39 -10.40 -1.62 -25.71
CA GLN A 39 -10.59 -0.97 -27.01
C GLN A 39 -10.11 0.48 -26.97
N ARG A 40 -10.48 1.22 -25.91
CA ARG A 40 -10.03 2.59 -25.71
C ARG A 40 -8.65 2.69 -25.07
N ARG A 41 -8.15 1.57 -24.52
CA ARG A 41 -6.95 1.51 -23.68
C ARG A 41 -7.04 2.46 -22.49
N TRP A 42 -8.16 2.38 -21.75
CA TRP A 42 -8.45 3.21 -20.59
C TRP A 42 -8.71 2.37 -19.34
N ILE A 43 -8.40 2.95 -18.19
CA ILE A 43 -8.91 2.48 -16.90
C ILE A 43 -9.69 3.60 -16.25
N ARG A 44 -11.01 3.42 -16.21
CA ARG A 44 -11.98 4.32 -15.59
C ARG A 44 -13.00 3.49 -14.81
N ASP A 45 -13.33 3.92 -13.59
CA ASP A 45 -14.38 3.30 -12.78
C ASP A 45 -15.41 4.34 -12.28
N GLY A 46 -16.45 3.87 -11.56
CA GLY A 46 -17.53 4.73 -11.08
C GLY A 46 -17.08 5.83 -10.11
N LEU A 47 -15.96 5.63 -9.40
CA LEU A 47 -15.42 6.63 -8.47
C LEU A 47 -14.79 7.82 -9.19
N ASP A 48 -14.43 7.69 -10.47
CA ASP A 48 -13.83 8.79 -11.22
C ASP A 48 -14.81 9.93 -11.52
N ALA A 49 -16.11 9.67 -11.44
CA ALA A 49 -17.14 10.67 -11.78
C ALA A 49 -17.11 11.88 -10.85
N THR A 50 -16.86 11.66 -9.56
CA THR A 50 -16.86 12.70 -8.51
C THR A 50 -15.48 12.97 -7.94
N ALA A 51 -14.45 12.33 -8.49
CA ALA A 51 -13.09 12.41 -7.96
C ALA A 51 -12.35 13.68 -8.40
N LEU A 52 -11.49 14.16 -7.51
CA LEU A 52 -10.36 14.99 -7.87
C LEU A 52 -9.26 14.10 -8.44
N LEU A 53 -8.94 14.29 -9.72
CA LEU A 53 -7.88 13.55 -10.41
C LEU A 53 -6.66 14.44 -10.55
N TYR A 54 -5.55 14.02 -9.98
CA TYR A 54 -4.27 14.71 -10.06
C TYR A 54 -3.38 14.02 -11.07
N ALA A 55 -2.62 14.79 -11.82
CA ALA A 55 -1.59 14.31 -12.72
C ALA A 55 -0.28 15.08 -12.52
N VAL A 56 0.84 14.41 -12.70
CA VAL A 56 2.15 15.07 -12.85
C VAL A 56 2.49 15.11 -14.32
N GLN A 57 2.87 16.29 -14.78
CA GLN A 57 3.31 16.57 -16.15
C GLN A 57 4.77 16.95 -16.14
N ASP A 58 5.52 16.48 -17.11
CA ASP A 58 6.91 16.88 -17.37
C ASP A 58 7.02 18.14 -18.23
N GLU A 59 8.24 18.59 -18.50
CA GLU A 59 8.52 19.78 -19.32
C GLU A 59 8.03 19.66 -20.78
N ALA A 60 7.88 18.42 -21.28
CA ALA A 60 7.39 18.16 -22.63
C ALA A 60 5.86 18.10 -22.70
N GLY A 61 5.18 18.24 -21.56
CA GLY A 61 3.73 18.15 -21.48
C GLY A 61 3.19 16.72 -21.34
N ALA A 62 4.07 15.71 -21.20
CA ALA A 62 3.66 14.31 -21.01
C ALA A 62 3.24 14.03 -19.56
N LEU A 63 2.16 13.28 -19.37
CA LEU A 63 1.76 12.83 -18.04
C LEU A 63 2.65 11.66 -17.58
N VAL A 64 3.27 11.81 -16.44
CA VAL A 64 4.22 10.83 -15.87
C VAL A 64 3.72 10.15 -14.61
N GLY A 65 2.63 10.64 -14.04
CA GLY A 65 2.01 10.06 -12.85
C GLY A 65 0.61 10.59 -12.60
N THR A 66 -0.15 9.87 -11.78
CA THR A 66 -1.52 10.24 -11.40
C THR A 66 -1.85 9.78 -9.99
N MET A 67 -2.82 10.44 -9.37
CA MET A 67 -3.43 10.08 -8.11
C MET A 67 -4.89 10.53 -8.10
N ARG A 68 -5.76 9.79 -7.41
CA ARG A 68 -7.18 10.08 -7.27
C ARG A 68 -7.54 10.30 -5.80
N LEU A 69 -8.32 11.33 -5.53
CA LEU A 69 -8.94 11.58 -4.23
C LEU A 69 -10.45 11.67 -4.40
N ASN A 70 -11.18 10.88 -3.63
CA ASN A 70 -12.63 10.98 -3.47
C ASN A 70 -12.94 11.48 -2.06
N ARG A 71 -13.75 12.51 -1.92
CA ARG A 71 -14.37 12.85 -0.62
C ARG A 71 -15.58 11.93 -0.44
N LEU A 72 -15.77 11.37 0.75
CA LEU A 72 -16.89 10.45 0.96
C LEU A 72 -18.24 11.15 0.86
N SER A 73 -18.31 12.45 1.15
CA SER A 73 -19.50 13.28 0.94
C SER A 73 -19.97 13.37 -0.52
N ASP A 74 -19.07 13.16 -1.48
CA ASP A 74 -19.33 13.29 -2.91
C ASP A 74 -19.75 11.93 -3.51
N LEU A 75 -19.68 10.86 -2.73
CA LEU A 75 -20.10 9.52 -3.11
C LEU A 75 -21.58 9.31 -2.77
N ARG A 76 -22.32 8.66 -3.67
CA ARG A 76 -23.75 8.38 -3.46
C ARG A 76 -23.97 7.39 -2.32
N ASP A 77 -23.14 6.35 -2.26
CA ASP A 77 -23.16 5.29 -1.24
C ASP A 77 -21.72 4.86 -0.96
N PRO A 78 -21.00 5.57 -0.05
CA PRO A 78 -19.60 5.28 0.20
C PRO A 78 -19.35 3.87 0.75
N ILE A 79 -20.30 3.29 1.50
CA ILE A 79 -20.14 1.95 2.05
C ILE A 79 -20.06 0.92 0.92
N THR A 80 -21.05 0.92 0.03
CA THR A 80 -21.09 -0.01 -1.11
C THR A 80 -19.99 0.28 -2.14
N GLN A 81 -19.74 1.56 -2.46
CA GLN A 81 -18.77 1.94 -3.49
C GLN A 81 -17.32 1.69 -3.09
N LEU A 82 -17.02 1.63 -1.80
CA LEU A 82 -15.67 1.38 -1.27
C LEU A 82 -15.54 0.00 -0.59
N THR A 83 -16.54 -0.88 -0.73
CA THR A 83 -16.42 -2.26 -0.27
C THR A 83 -15.17 -2.91 -0.92
N PRO A 84 -14.37 -3.69 -0.15
CA PRO A 84 -14.58 -4.18 1.21
C PRO A 84 -13.95 -3.32 2.34
N LEU A 85 -13.59 -2.06 2.09
CA LEU A 85 -13.05 -1.18 3.12
C LEU A 85 -14.06 -0.96 4.27
N PRO A 86 -13.62 -0.85 5.53
CA PRO A 86 -14.50 -0.74 6.71
C PRO A 86 -15.07 0.68 6.88
N ILE A 87 -15.75 1.20 5.86
CA ILE A 87 -16.26 2.57 5.82
C ILE A 87 -17.30 2.82 6.92
N ALA A 88 -18.15 1.83 7.23
CA ALA A 88 -19.18 1.97 8.26
C ALA A 88 -18.58 2.35 9.62
N THR A 89 -17.49 1.70 10.02
CA THR A 89 -16.78 2.01 11.28
C THR A 89 -16.22 3.44 11.30
N LEU A 90 -15.75 3.95 10.17
CA LEU A 90 -15.26 5.32 10.09
C LEU A 90 -16.40 6.33 10.18
N LEU A 91 -17.56 6.03 9.59
CA LEU A 91 -18.74 6.89 9.62
C LEU A 91 -19.39 7.00 11.02
N GLU A 92 -19.14 6.06 11.92
CA GLU A 92 -19.54 6.17 13.32
C GLU A 92 -18.84 7.32 14.05
N ARG A 93 -17.62 7.66 13.62
CA ARG A 93 -16.79 8.69 14.26
C ARG A 93 -16.69 9.98 13.46
N PHE A 94 -16.68 9.91 12.14
CA PHE A 94 -16.43 11.04 11.27
C PHE A 94 -17.61 11.30 10.34
N PRO A 95 -18.03 12.54 10.16
CA PRO A 95 -18.99 12.85 9.10
C PRO A 95 -18.34 12.56 7.72
N PRO A 96 -19.13 12.17 6.70
CA PRO A 96 -18.61 11.87 5.36
C PRO A 96 -17.73 12.99 4.76
N ALA A 97 -18.05 14.24 5.07
CA ALA A 97 -17.28 15.40 4.61
C ALA A 97 -15.88 15.51 5.22
N ALA A 98 -15.60 14.80 6.32
CA ALA A 98 -14.30 14.79 6.99
C ALA A 98 -13.42 13.61 6.56
N ILE A 99 -13.90 12.75 5.67
CA ILE A 99 -13.19 11.55 5.21
C ILE A 99 -12.91 11.68 3.72
N SER A 100 -11.68 11.36 3.31
CA SER A 100 -11.32 11.11 1.92
C SER A 100 -10.82 9.69 1.70
N HIS A 101 -10.85 9.25 0.45
CA HIS A 101 -10.25 8.01 -0.02
C HIS A 101 -9.27 8.32 -1.15
N THR A 102 -7.99 8.11 -0.90
CA THR A 102 -6.93 8.25 -1.90
C THR A 102 -6.63 6.92 -2.56
N SER A 103 -6.55 6.92 -3.88
CA SER A 103 -6.34 5.71 -4.68
C SER A 103 -5.68 6.03 -6.02
N ARG A 104 -5.40 4.99 -6.83
CA ARG A 104 -4.84 5.14 -8.18
C ARG A 104 -3.54 5.94 -8.20
N LEU A 105 -2.71 5.86 -7.15
CA LEU A 105 -1.36 6.39 -7.17
C LEU A 105 -0.52 5.56 -8.12
N MET A 106 -0.07 6.17 -9.19
CA MET A 106 0.72 5.54 -10.24
C MET A 106 1.75 6.49 -10.78
N LEU A 107 2.95 5.98 -11.04
CA LEU A 107 4.04 6.69 -11.71
C LEU A 107 4.64 5.78 -12.77
N LEU A 108 5.00 6.34 -13.92
CA LEU A 108 5.82 5.63 -14.91
C LEU A 108 7.15 5.20 -14.28
N PRO A 109 7.73 4.05 -14.66
CA PRO A 109 8.94 3.49 -14.04
C PRO A 109 10.09 4.48 -13.90
N ALA A 110 10.36 5.26 -14.94
CA ALA A 110 11.45 6.25 -14.94
C ALA A 110 11.27 7.39 -13.92
N TRP A 111 10.07 7.56 -13.35
CA TRP A 111 9.73 8.65 -12.44
C TRP A 111 9.48 8.18 -11.00
N ARG A 112 9.62 6.87 -10.74
CA ARG A 112 9.50 6.30 -9.39
C ARG A 112 10.72 6.67 -8.54
N GLY A 113 10.51 6.80 -7.23
CA GLY A 113 11.56 7.18 -6.28
C GLY A 113 12.00 8.65 -6.35
N GLY A 114 11.42 9.45 -7.27
CA GLY A 114 11.77 10.83 -7.48
C GLY A 114 10.77 11.85 -6.92
N ALA A 115 10.93 13.12 -7.34
CA ALA A 115 10.14 14.25 -6.87
C ALA A 115 8.64 14.17 -7.23
N ALA A 116 8.27 13.45 -8.29
CA ALA A 116 6.89 13.34 -8.78
C ALA A 116 5.93 12.84 -7.70
N LEU A 117 6.33 11.83 -6.94
CA LEU A 117 5.56 11.29 -5.82
C LEU A 117 5.29 12.35 -4.74
N GLY A 118 6.35 13.03 -4.32
CA GLY A 118 6.25 14.08 -3.30
C GLY A 118 5.36 15.24 -3.72
N LEU A 119 5.39 15.63 -5.00
CA LEU A 119 4.56 16.68 -5.56
C LEU A 119 3.08 16.28 -5.58
N LEU A 120 2.74 15.03 -5.96
CA LEU A 120 1.37 14.51 -5.91
C LEU A 120 0.83 14.55 -4.48
N PHE A 121 1.57 14.00 -3.52
CA PHE A 121 1.14 14.01 -2.11
C PHE A 121 1.02 15.42 -1.55
N LYS A 122 1.97 16.30 -1.85
CA LYS A 122 1.92 17.71 -1.43
C LYS A 122 0.62 18.37 -1.89
N ARG A 123 0.28 18.23 -3.16
CA ARG A 123 -0.92 18.85 -3.72
C ARG A 123 -2.19 18.21 -3.16
N CYS A 124 -2.30 16.89 -3.22
CA CYS A 124 -3.46 16.15 -2.74
C CYS A 124 -3.73 16.37 -1.24
N TYR A 125 -2.68 16.29 -0.42
CA TYR A 125 -2.76 16.56 1.01
C TYR A 125 -3.15 18.01 1.30
N GLY A 126 -2.61 18.97 0.55
CA GLY A 126 -2.96 20.38 0.66
C GLY A 126 -4.44 20.61 0.39
N ASP A 127 -4.94 20.12 -0.73
CA ASP A 127 -6.34 20.25 -1.14
C ASP A 127 -7.29 19.54 -0.15
N ALA A 128 -6.90 18.35 0.36
CA ALA A 128 -7.66 17.62 1.37
C ALA A 128 -7.77 18.42 2.69
N ALA A 129 -6.65 18.99 3.15
CA ALA A 129 -6.64 19.82 4.37
C ALA A 129 -7.47 21.10 4.21
N GLU A 130 -7.43 21.74 3.03
CA GLU A 130 -8.26 22.91 2.69
C GLU A 130 -9.75 22.58 2.67
N ALA A 131 -10.09 21.38 2.21
CA ALA A 131 -11.47 20.87 2.18
C ALA A 131 -11.98 20.43 3.55
N GLY A 132 -11.17 20.52 4.62
CA GLY A 132 -11.57 20.14 5.98
C GLY A 132 -11.54 18.61 6.22
N ILE A 133 -10.84 17.86 5.40
CA ILE A 133 -10.64 16.42 5.62
C ILE A 133 -9.83 16.23 6.91
N ARG A 134 -10.29 15.31 7.75
CA ARG A 134 -9.65 14.93 9.02
C ARG A 134 -8.88 13.62 8.87
N VAL A 135 -9.44 12.68 8.12
CA VAL A 135 -8.82 11.37 7.86
C VAL A 135 -8.85 11.04 6.38
N ASP A 136 -7.75 10.50 5.88
CA ASP A 136 -7.65 9.95 4.53
C ASP A 136 -7.41 8.46 4.58
N LEU A 137 -8.23 7.73 3.83
CA LEU A 137 -8.19 6.27 3.71
C LEU A 137 -7.51 5.89 2.41
N CYS A 138 -6.64 4.90 2.46
CA CYS A 138 -6.12 4.25 1.25
C CYS A 138 -5.94 2.75 1.47
N HIS A 139 -5.53 2.05 0.45
CA HIS A 139 -5.03 0.68 0.55
C HIS A 139 -3.73 0.58 -0.23
N ALA A 140 -2.74 -0.06 0.37
CA ALA A 140 -1.40 -0.20 -0.18
C ALA A 140 -1.11 -1.67 -0.49
N LYS A 141 -0.36 -1.91 -1.57
CA LYS A 141 0.29 -3.22 -1.74
C LYS A 141 1.29 -3.45 -0.60
N PRO A 142 1.55 -4.71 -0.21
CA PRO A 142 2.51 -5.03 0.84
C PRO A 142 3.85 -4.31 0.69
N GLY A 143 4.44 -4.29 -0.49
CA GLY A 143 5.71 -3.61 -0.77
C GLY A 143 5.67 -2.08 -0.73
N LEU A 144 4.50 -1.47 -0.60
CA LEU A 144 4.34 0.00 -0.46
C LEU A 144 3.94 0.43 0.95
N VAL A 145 3.63 -0.52 1.84
CA VAL A 145 3.20 -0.22 3.22
C VAL A 145 4.20 0.69 3.92
N GLU A 146 5.48 0.39 3.80
CA GLU A 146 6.55 1.17 4.38
C GLU A 146 6.55 2.64 3.93
N LEU A 147 6.35 2.87 2.64
CA LEU A 147 6.25 4.22 2.07
C LEU A 147 5.07 4.98 2.68
N TYR A 148 3.91 4.34 2.78
CA TYR A 148 2.72 4.97 3.35
C TYR A 148 2.87 5.22 4.86
N GLU A 149 3.50 4.31 5.61
CA GLU A 149 3.82 4.54 7.02
C GLU A 149 4.78 5.73 7.20
N GLN A 150 5.77 5.87 6.34
CA GLN A 150 6.66 7.04 6.33
C GLN A 150 5.91 8.34 5.99
N LEU A 151 4.83 8.26 5.20
CA LEU A 151 3.96 9.41 4.96
C LEU A 151 3.07 9.74 6.18
N GLY A 152 2.96 8.84 7.16
CA GLY A 152 2.18 8.98 8.38
C GLY A 152 0.89 8.17 8.40
N TYR A 153 0.65 7.34 7.39
CA TYR A 153 -0.47 6.40 7.42
C TYR A 153 -0.21 5.30 8.43
N ARG A 154 -1.28 4.74 9.00
CA ARG A 154 -1.26 3.62 9.92
C ARG A 154 -2.15 2.50 9.40
N ARG A 155 -1.73 1.26 9.57
CA ARG A 155 -2.61 0.09 9.39
C ARG A 155 -3.67 0.14 10.49
N PHE A 156 -4.91 -0.19 10.17
CA PHE A 156 -6.01 -0.04 11.15
C PHE A 156 -7.05 -1.17 11.10
N CYS A 157 -6.93 -2.09 10.14
CA CYS A 157 -7.79 -3.26 10.02
C CYS A 157 -7.03 -4.38 9.27
N PRO A 158 -7.59 -5.62 9.23
CA PRO A 158 -7.02 -6.73 8.47
C PRO A 158 -6.80 -6.38 7.00
N GLY A 159 -5.88 -7.11 6.37
CA GLY A 159 -5.67 -7.03 4.94
C GLY A 159 -6.91 -7.43 4.13
N LEU A 160 -6.99 -6.94 2.91
CA LEU A 160 -8.08 -7.16 1.98
C LEU A 160 -7.57 -7.80 0.71
N ASP A 161 -8.33 -8.75 0.19
CA ASP A 161 -8.09 -9.29 -1.13
C ASP A 161 -9.04 -8.65 -2.13
N LEU A 162 -8.47 -7.89 -3.07
CA LEU A 162 -9.24 -7.18 -4.09
C LEU A 162 -9.10 -7.90 -5.43
N GLU A 163 -10.23 -8.28 -6.02
CA GLU A 163 -10.29 -8.97 -7.29
C GLU A 163 -9.50 -8.24 -8.39
N GLY A 164 -8.60 -8.95 -9.07
CA GLY A 164 -7.73 -8.42 -10.12
C GLY A 164 -6.63 -7.45 -9.65
N VAL A 165 -6.54 -7.19 -8.35
CA VAL A 165 -5.52 -6.32 -7.74
C VAL A 165 -4.63 -7.08 -6.76
N GLY A 166 -5.20 -8.05 -6.03
CA GLY A 166 -4.55 -8.89 -5.03
C GLY A 166 -4.60 -8.31 -3.62
N TYR A 167 -3.80 -8.89 -2.73
CA TYR A 167 -3.75 -8.52 -1.33
C TYR A 167 -3.35 -7.06 -1.15
N GLN A 168 -4.15 -6.35 -0.35
CA GLN A 168 -3.97 -4.94 -0.03
C GLN A 168 -4.05 -4.74 1.47
N VAL A 169 -3.28 -3.81 1.98
CA VAL A 169 -3.28 -3.39 3.38
C VAL A 169 -4.01 -2.06 3.49
N PRO A 170 -5.18 -2.02 4.15
CA PRO A 170 -5.89 -0.76 4.38
C PRO A 170 -5.10 0.11 5.36
N MET A 171 -4.99 1.38 5.02
CA MET A 171 -4.21 2.35 5.79
C MET A 171 -4.99 3.65 5.96
N LEU A 172 -4.80 4.31 7.08
CA LEU A 172 -5.51 5.53 7.46
C LEU A 172 -4.51 6.60 7.92
N LEU A 173 -4.68 7.81 7.44
CA LEU A 173 -3.90 9.00 7.81
C LEU A 173 -4.80 9.97 8.58
N ALA A 174 -4.46 10.30 9.82
CA ALA A 174 -5.03 11.46 10.50
C ALA A 174 -4.25 12.72 10.09
N LEU A 175 -4.89 13.58 9.27
CA LEU A 175 -4.21 14.70 8.62
C LEU A 175 -3.61 15.71 9.61
N HIS A 176 -4.16 15.80 10.82
CA HIS A 176 -3.80 16.78 11.83
C HIS A 176 -3.01 16.21 13.00
N ASP A 177 -2.66 14.92 12.98
CA ASP A 177 -1.82 14.27 14.00
C ASP A 177 -0.34 14.64 13.82
N ARG A 178 0.00 15.87 14.22
CA ARG A 178 1.36 16.41 14.09
C ARG A 178 2.40 15.61 14.87
N THR A 179 2.00 15.00 15.99
CA THR A 179 2.91 14.18 16.80
C THR A 179 3.35 12.96 15.99
N HIS A 180 2.40 12.19 15.48
CA HIS A 180 2.72 11.04 14.67
C HIS A 180 3.44 11.40 13.35
N LEU A 181 3.05 12.48 12.69
CA LEU A 181 3.75 12.95 11.47
C LEU A 181 5.20 13.34 11.76
N ARG A 182 5.52 13.82 12.98
CA ARG A 182 6.88 14.10 13.41
C ARG A 182 7.63 12.80 13.68
N ASP A 183 7.03 11.89 14.44
CA ASP A 183 7.64 10.63 14.84
C ASP A 183 7.91 9.73 13.61
N SER A 184 7.01 9.73 12.64
CA SER A 184 7.20 9.05 11.35
C SER A 184 8.13 9.80 10.37
N ARG A 185 8.69 10.94 10.79
CA ARG A 185 9.53 11.81 9.93
C ARG A 185 8.81 12.17 8.61
N SER A 186 7.48 12.27 8.65
CA SER A 186 6.65 12.45 7.47
C SER A 186 6.98 13.77 6.74
N PRO A 187 7.19 13.73 5.42
CA PRO A 187 7.35 14.94 4.63
C PRO A 187 6.08 15.82 4.63
N LEU A 188 4.92 15.23 4.93
CA LEU A 188 3.64 15.95 5.00
C LEU A 188 3.62 16.98 6.14
N LEU A 189 4.40 16.76 7.20
CA LEU A 189 4.54 17.73 8.31
C LEU A 189 4.99 19.10 7.82
N ARG A 190 5.86 19.17 6.80
CA ARG A 190 6.37 20.42 6.23
C ARG A 190 5.27 21.22 5.53
N PHE A 191 4.23 20.56 5.05
CA PHE A 191 3.11 21.23 4.37
C PHE A 191 2.09 21.79 5.33
N GLN A 192 2.10 21.34 6.59
CA GLN A 192 1.29 21.90 7.67
C GLN A 192 1.92 23.17 8.32
N ALA A 193 3.21 23.40 8.14
CA ALA A 193 3.93 24.48 8.85
C ALA A 193 3.36 25.88 8.55
N SER A 194 2.69 26.07 7.41
CA SER A 194 2.02 27.32 7.03
C SER A 194 0.57 27.44 7.54
N ARG A 195 0.02 26.38 8.16
CA ARG A 195 -1.35 26.33 8.67
C ARG A 195 -1.32 25.82 10.11
N GLN A 196 -1.66 26.67 11.06
CA GLN A 196 -1.83 26.32 12.48
C GLN A 196 -3.11 25.47 12.64
N VAL A 197 -3.07 24.21 12.21
CA VAL A 197 -4.15 23.27 12.47
C VAL A 197 -3.69 22.34 13.59
N GLU A 198 -4.18 22.58 14.79
CA GLU A 198 -4.00 21.68 15.93
C GLU A 198 -4.93 20.47 15.79
N ASP A 199 -4.52 19.31 16.34
CA ASP A 199 -5.40 18.13 16.48
C ASP A 199 -6.47 18.37 17.56
N ARG A 200 -7.36 19.35 17.29
CA ARG A 200 -8.44 19.75 18.21
C ARG A 200 -9.54 18.69 18.33
N TRP A 201 -9.50 17.63 17.53
CA TRP A 201 -10.49 16.56 17.55
C TRP A 201 -9.99 15.29 18.26
N GLY A 202 -8.71 15.21 18.64
CA GLY A 202 -8.11 14.04 19.26
C GLY A 202 -8.04 12.82 18.31
N ASP A 203 -7.95 13.07 17.00
CA ASP A 203 -7.96 12.03 15.98
C ASP A 203 -6.69 11.17 16.07
N GLY A 204 -5.56 11.76 16.43
CA GLY A 204 -4.29 11.05 16.61
C GLY A 204 -4.36 10.00 17.72
N GLY A 205 -4.95 10.31 18.85
CA GLY A 205 -5.11 9.36 19.96
C GLY A 205 -6.05 8.21 19.61
N TRP A 206 -7.16 8.48 18.94
CA TRP A 206 -8.06 7.45 18.44
C TRP A 206 -7.35 6.56 17.40
N MET A 207 -6.64 7.15 16.44
CA MET A 207 -5.86 6.42 15.44
C MET A 207 -4.82 5.51 16.08
N ALA A 208 -4.11 5.99 17.11
CA ALA A 208 -3.13 5.19 17.82
C ALA A 208 -3.79 3.94 18.45
N SER A 209 -4.97 4.10 19.07
CA SER A 209 -5.68 3.00 19.72
C SER A 209 -6.14 1.91 18.77
N ILE A 210 -6.67 2.26 17.58
CA ILE A 210 -7.12 1.26 16.60
C ILE A 210 -5.96 0.64 15.81
N ALA A 211 -4.87 1.38 15.60
CA ALA A 211 -3.72 0.90 14.87
C ALA A 211 -2.82 -0.05 15.69
N GLU A 212 -2.93 -0.07 17.02
CA GLU A 212 -2.06 -0.85 17.91
C GLU A 212 -2.05 -2.34 17.54
N SER A 213 -3.23 -2.91 17.27
CA SER A 213 -3.38 -4.34 16.91
C SER A 213 -2.79 -4.70 15.54
N TYR A 214 -2.49 -3.71 14.71
CA TYR A 214 -1.97 -3.90 13.33
C TYR A 214 -0.56 -3.35 13.17
N ARG A 215 0.10 -3.03 14.29
CA ARG A 215 1.44 -2.49 14.30
C ARG A 215 2.41 -3.51 13.69
N GLY A 216 3.12 -3.07 12.65
CA GLY A 216 4.22 -3.80 12.06
C GLY A 216 5.55 -3.14 12.40
N LEU A 217 6.63 -3.72 11.93
CA LEU A 217 7.95 -3.16 12.06
C LEU A 217 8.39 -2.59 10.71
N ASN A 218 8.75 -1.31 10.69
CA ASN A 218 9.19 -0.59 9.51
C ASN A 218 10.58 -0.04 9.76
N HIS A 219 11.57 -0.52 9.01
CA HIS A 219 12.98 -0.17 9.20
C HIS A 219 13.27 1.33 8.98
N ARG A 220 12.38 2.08 8.30
CA ARG A 220 12.54 3.53 8.12
C ARG A 220 12.09 4.35 9.32
N LEU A 221 11.28 3.75 10.20
CA LEU A 221 10.70 4.43 11.36
C LEU A 221 11.38 4.08 12.67
N VAL A 222 12.12 2.99 12.72
CA VAL A 222 12.92 2.55 13.88
C VAL A 222 14.40 2.67 13.60
N GLU A 223 15.21 2.73 14.66
CA GLU A 223 16.66 2.72 14.48
C GLU A 223 17.12 1.37 13.92
N PRO A 224 18.19 1.35 13.07
CA PRO A 224 18.65 0.12 12.41
C PRO A 224 18.95 -1.04 13.36
N ASP A 225 19.50 -0.75 14.55
CA ASP A 225 19.82 -1.77 15.53
C ASP A 225 18.57 -2.31 16.24
N GLU A 226 17.55 -1.46 16.46
CA GLU A 226 16.25 -1.88 17.00
C GLU A 226 15.52 -2.78 16.01
N PHE A 227 15.53 -2.41 14.71
CA PHE A 227 14.96 -3.23 13.65
C PHE A 227 15.68 -4.57 13.56
N TRP A 228 17.03 -4.54 13.56
CA TRP A 228 17.85 -5.75 13.53
C TRP A 228 17.59 -6.66 14.73
N ALA A 229 17.52 -6.14 15.95
CA ALA A 229 17.23 -6.92 17.14
C ALA A 229 15.87 -7.62 17.02
N ALA A 230 14.82 -6.87 16.67
CA ALA A 230 13.46 -7.39 16.60
C ALA A 230 13.23 -8.43 15.48
N VAL A 231 13.98 -8.33 14.36
CA VAL A 231 13.93 -9.30 13.27
C VAL A 231 14.98 -10.39 13.46
N GLY A 232 16.16 -10.02 13.97
CA GLY A 232 17.26 -10.92 14.27
C GLY A 232 16.87 -12.03 15.26
N ASP A 233 16.17 -11.68 16.33
CA ASP A 233 15.62 -12.66 17.26
C ASP A 233 14.69 -13.64 16.52
N ALA A 234 13.77 -13.10 15.71
CA ALA A 234 12.91 -13.93 14.87
C ALA A 234 13.68 -14.77 13.83
N LEU A 235 14.85 -14.37 13.40
CA LEU A 235 15.67 -15.13 12.45
C LEU A 235 16.55 -16.19 13.13
N HIS A 236 16.98 -15.95 14.37
CA HIS A 236 17.93 -16.82 15.08
C HIS A 236 17.27 -17.69 16.17
N GLU A 237 16.06 -17.38 16.61
CA GLU A 237 15.31 -18.22 17.55
C GLU A 237 14.82 -19.50 16.86
N GLY A 238 15.55 -20.58 16.94
CA GLY A 238 15.19 -21.92 16.49
C GLY A 238 16.34 -22.68 15.87
N GLU A 239 16.22 -24.00 15.85
CA GLU A 239 17.25 -24.91 15.31
C GLU A 239 17.36 -24.86 13.77
N GLN A 240 16.45 -24.17 13.08
CA GLN A 240 16.42 -24.09 11.62
C GLN A 240 16.83 -22.70 11.12
N GLU A 241 17.99 -22.65 10.53
CA GLU A 241 18.49 -21.49 9.79
C GLU A 241 17.57 -21.18 8.59
N ILE A 242 17.09 -19.95 8.50
CA ILE A 242 16.24 -19.51 7.38
C ILE A 242 17.04 -19.62 6.08
N PRO A 243 16.59 -20.38 5.08
CA PRO A 243 17.35 -20.66 3.87
C PRO A 243 17.83 -19.40 3.13
N LEU A 244 17.04 -18.33 3.16
CA LEU A 244 17.38 -17.06 2.51
C LEU A 244 18.62 -16.37 3.10
N PHE A 245 18.92 -16.59 4.38
CA PHE A 245 20.05 -15.98 5.09
C PHE A 245 21.26 -16.91 5.18
N ARG A 246 21.13 -18.15 4.68
CA ARG A 246 22.21 -19.13 4.73
C ARG A 246 23.45 -18.66 3.97
N GLY A 247 24.57 -18.59 4.67
CA GLY A 247 25.85 -18.17 4.10
C GLY A 247 26.03 -16.67 3.98
N LEU A 248 25.05 -15.86 4.39
CA LEU A 248 25.21 -14.42 4.53
C LEU A 248 25.89 -14.12 5.87
N ASN A 249 26.84 -13.17 5.86
CA ASN A 249 27.34 -12.60 7.09
C ASN A 249 26.33 -11.57 7.66
N GLU A 250 26.59 -11.10 8.89
CA GLU A 250 25.68 -10.16 9.57
C GLU A 250 25.47 -8.88 8.76
N GLU A 251 26.51 -8.33 8.16
CA GLU A 251 26.41 -7.10 7.36
C GLU A 251 25.53 -7.31 6.11
N GLN A 252 25.71 -8.42 5.40
CA GLN A 252 24.88 -8.80 4.26
C GLN A 252 23.41 -9.04 4.66
N SER A 253 23.18 -9.69 5.78
CA SER A 253 21.84 -9.91 6.32
C SER A 253 21.17 -8.59 6.70
N ARG A 254 21.90 -7.66 7.33
CA ARG A 254 21.42 -6.31 7.63
C ARG A 254 21.08 -5.52 6.37
N VAL A 255 21.87 -5.63 5.30
CA VAL A 255 21.60 -4.98 4.01
C VAL A 255 20.30 -5.54 3.41
N LEU A 256 20.13 -6.86 3.40
CA LEU A 256 18.92 -7.50 2.89
C LEU A 256 17.68 -7.06 3.67
N LEU A 257 17.77 -6.99 5.00
CA LEU A 257 16.68 -6.57 5.87
C LEU A 257 16.32 -5.09 5.73
N LYS A 258 17.27 -4.22 5.35
CA LYS A 258 16.99 -2.79 5.05
C LYS A 258 16.02 -2.61 3.87
N THR A 259 15.79 -3.64 3.07
CA THR A 259 14.86 -3.62 1.95
C THR A 259 13.52 -4.26 2.30
N GLY A 260 13.36 -4.70 3.54
CA GLY A 260 12.23 -5.49 4.00
C GLY A 260 11.25 -4.73 4.89
N THR A 261 10.00 -5.11 4.81
CA THR A 261 8.93 -4.65 5.70
C THR A 261 8.35 -5.85 6.44
N VAL A 262 8.23 -5.77 7.76
CA VAL A 262 7.52 -6.79 8.53
C VAL A 262 6.03 -6.45 8.59
N LEU A 263 5.23 -7.36 8.11
CA LEU A 263 3.78 -7.27 8.12
C LEU A 263 3.18 -8.28 9.09
N SER A 264 2.27 -7.82 9.95
CA SER A 264 1.43 -8.69 10.76
C SER A 264 0.17 -9.04 9.98
N CYS A 265 -0.15 -10.33 9.89
CA CYS A 265 -1.30 -10.87 9.17
C CYS A 265 -2.22 -11.60 10.14
N GLN A 266 -3.51 -11.53 9.88
CA GLN A 266 -4.53 -12.25 10.64
C GLN A 266 -4.93 -13.54 9.93
N PRO A 267 -5.49 -14.54 10.64
CA PRO A 267 -6.00 -15.74 10.00
C PRO A 267 -6.99 -15.39 8.88
N ARG A 268 -6.85 -16.05 7.74
CA ARG A 268 -7.57 -15.85 6.48
C ARG A 268 -7.06 -14.71 5.60
N ASP A 269 -6.05 -13.95 6.00
CA ASP A 269 -5.41 -13.01 5.08
C ASP A 269 -4.79 -13.79 3.91
N ARG A 270 -5.17 -13.47 2.67
CA ARG A 270 -4.61 -14.04 1.45
C ARG A 270 -3.44 -13.19 0.96
N LEU A 271 -2.24 -13.56 1.36
CA LEU A 271 -1.00 -12.83 1.04
C LEU A 271 -0.62 -12.91 -0.45
N VAL A 272 -0.94 -14.02 -1.09
CA VAL A 272 -0.63 -14.31 -2.50
C VAL A 272 -1.86 -14.92 -3.15
N GLY A 273 -2.23 -14.44 -4.33
CA GLY A 273 -3.31 -14.97 -5.15
C GLY A 273 -2.79 -15.69 -6.39
N GLU A 274 -3.27 -16.91 -6.67
CA GLU A 274 -2.93 -17.65 -7.89
C GLU A 274 -3.19 -16.81 -9.14
N GLY A 275 -2.25 -16.79 -10.09
CA GLY A 275 -2.35 -16.03 -11.33
C GLY A 275 -2.04 -14.53 -11.21
N GLU A 276 -1.82 -13.99 -10.00
CA GLU A 276 -1.53 -12.58 -9.82
C GLU A 276 -0.10 -12.21 -10.24
N PRO A 277 0.09 -11.02 -10.85
CA PRO A 277 1.40 -10.51 -11.23
C PRO A 277 2.05 -9.78 -10.04
N GLN A 278 2.39 -10.49 -9.01
CA GLN A 278 3.09 -9.98 -7.84
C GLN A 278 4.55 -10.42 -7.87
N HIS A 279 5.46 -9.57 -7.36
CA HIS A 279 6.90 -9.80 -7.41
C HIS A 279 7.59 -9.67 -6.04
N GLU A 280 6.81 -9.67 -4.96
CA GLU A 280 7.34 -9.67 -3.60
C GLU A 280 7.78 -11.09 -3.22
N LEU A 281 8.86 -11.17 -2.43
CA LEU A 281 9.31 -12.38 -1.74
C LEU A 281 8.89 -12.30 -0.28
N PHE A 282 8.42 -13.40 0.26
CA PHE A 282 7.94 -13.47 1.64
C PHE A 282 8.75 -14.48 2.45
N VAL A 283 9.05 -14.12 3.70
CA VAL A 283 9.67 -15.02 4.67
C VAL A 283 8.76 -15.09 5.90
N VAL A 284 8.37 -16.28 6.31
CA VAL A 284 7.58 -16.48 7.53
C VAL A 284 8.50 -16.29 8.75
N LEU A 285 8.23 -15.27 9.54
CA LEU A 285 8.94 -15.04 10.80
C LEU A 285 8.25 -15.75 11.97
N GLU A 286 6.91 -15.73 11.98
CA GLU A 286 6.07 -16.34 13.00
C GLU A 286 4.75 -16.83 12.36
N GLY A 287 4.14 -17.87 12.95
CA GLY A 287 2.85 -18.39 12.51
C GLY A 287 2.95 -19.41 11.37
N VAL A 288 1.79 -19.70 10.77
CA VAL A 288 1.63 -20.73 9.73
C VAL A 288 0.76 -20.19 8.61
N ALA A 289 1.19 -20.39 7.36
CA ALA A 289 0.38 -20.19 6.16
C ALA A 289 0.15 -21.50 5.42
N GLU A 290 -0.93 -21.56 4.67
CA GLU A 290 -1.25 -22.70 3.79
C GLU A 290 -1.11 -22.27 2.33
N VAL A 291 -0.39 -23.08 1.55
CA VAL A 291 -0.34 -22.97 0.09
C VAL A 291 -1.40 -23.88 -0.48
N TRP A 292 -2.26 -23.37 -1.34
CA TRP A 292 -3.30 -24.17 -1.98
C TRP A 292 -3.57 -23.72 -3.42
N ARG A 293 -4.21 -24.60 -4.18
CA ARG A 293 -4.66 -24.32 -5.55
C ARG A 293 -6.09 -24.80 -5.74
N GLN A 294 -6.79 -24.13 -6.65
CA GLN A 294 -8.06 -24.65 -7.17
C GLN A 294 -7.76 -25.74 -8.22
N HIS A 295 -8.30 -26.95 -8.01
CA HIS A 295 -8.17 -28.06 -8.94
C HIS A 295 -9.52 -28.78 -9.07
N ASP A 296 -10.08 -28.84 -10.28
CA ASP A 296 -11.38 -29.47 -10.56
C ASP A 296 -12.53 -29.04 -9.62
N GLY A 297 -12.58 -27.76 -9.28
CA GLY A 297 -13.59 -27.21 -8.38
C GLY A 297 -13.34 -27.48 -6.89
N HIS A 298 -12.27 -28.16 -6.54
CA HIS A 298 -11.87 -28.45 -5.15
C HIS A 298 -10.62 -27.69 -4.74
N ARG A 299 -10.55 -27.34 -3.46
CA ARG A 299 -9.35 -26.77 -2.84
C ARG A 299 -8.37 -27.90 -2.55
N LEU A 300 -7.17 -27.83 -3.16
CA LEU A 300 -6.07 -28.74 -2.92
C LEU A 300 -4.99 -28.04 -2.10
N SER A 301 -4.79 -28.48 -0.86
CA SER A 301 -3.69 -28.02 -0.01
C SER A 301 -2.39 -28.63 -0.50
N LEU A 302 -1.39 -27.80 -0.82
CA LEU A 302 -0.10 -28.21 -1.35
C LEU A 302 0.97 -28.29 -0.26
N ALA A 303 0.98 -27.32 0.68
CA ALA A 303 1.96 -27.26 1.75
C ALA A 303 1.48 -26.37 2.89
N LEU A 304 2.03 -26.59 4.08
CA LEU A 304 2.03 -25.65 5.18
C LEU A 304 3.39 -24.97 5.24
N LEU A 305 3.36 -23.66 5.37
CA LEU A 305 4.55 -22.81 5.50
C LEU A 305 4.65 -22.35 6.93
N GLU A 306 5.64 -22.85 7.61
CA GLU A 306 5.95 -22.51 8.99
C GLU A 306 7.11 -21.50 9.05
N ARG A 307 7.49 -21.10 10.23
CA ARG A 307 8.63 -20.23 10.47
C ARG A 307 9.87 -20.66 9.66
N GLY A 308 10.53 -19.68 9.03
CA GLY A 308 11.68 -19.89 8.16
C GLY A 308 11.34 -20.22 6.71
N ALA A 309 10.08 -20.56 6.42
CA ALA A 309 9.65 -20.82 5.05
C ALA A 309 9.72 -19.53 4.21
N VAL A 310 10.19 -19.71 2.96
CA VAL A 310 10.25 -18.65 1.94
C VAL A 310 9.25 -18.98 0.86
N PHE A 311 8.46 -18.00 0.41
CA PHE A 311 7.50 -18.19 -0.68
C PHE A 311 7.42 -16.96 -1.59
N GLY A 312 6.90 -17.17 -2.79
CA GLY A 312 6.80 -16.15 -3.82
C GLY A 312 8.06 -16.00 -4.66
N GLU A 313 9.04 -16.88 -4.51
CA GLU A 313 10.33 -16.88 -5.20
C GLU A 313 10.21 -16.97 -6.72
N MET A 314 9.24 -17.71 -7.24
CA MET A 314 9.04 -17.85 -8.68
C MET A 314 8.62 -16.53 -9.34
N GLY A 315 7.74 -15.79 -8.69
CA GLY A 315 7.35 -14.46 -9.14
C GLY A 315 8.46 -13.43 -8.93
N PHE A 316 9.20 -13.55 -7.84
CA PHE A 316 10.29 -12.67 -7.49
C PHE A 316 11.49 -12.80 -8.46
N LEU A 317 11.95 -14.01 -8.74
CA LEU A 317 13.11 -14.26 -9.60
C LEU A 317 12.75 -14.26 -11.10
N GLY A 318 11.63 -14.91 -11.46
CA GLY A 318 11.28 -15.20 -12.85
C GLY A 318 10.27 -14.23 -13.48
N ARG A 319 9.76 -13.25 -12.73
CA ARG A 319 8.65 -12.38 -13.16
C ARG A 319 7.42 -13.15 -13.62
N SER A 320 7.29 -14.41 -13.20
CA SER A 320 6.14 -15.27 -13.51
C SER A 320 4.94 -14.86 -12.64
N ARG A 321 3.74 -15.20 -13.09
CA ARG A 321 2.54 -15.08 -12.26
C ARG A 321 2.62 -16.05 -11.08
N ARG A 322 1.95 -15.72 -9.98
CA ARG A 322 1.86 -16.60 -8.81
C ARG A 322 1.25 -17.94 -9.19
N SER A 323 1.86 -19.02 -8.72
CA SER A 323 1.49 -20.41 -9.06
C SER A 323 0.42 -20.99 -8.13
N ALA A 324 0.15 -20.37 -6.99
CA ALA A 324 -0.80 -20.83 -5.98
C ALA A 324 -1.25 -19.66 -5.10
N ASP A 325 -2.34 -19.89 -4.36
CA ASP A 325 -2.73 -19.02 -3.25
C ASP A 325 -1.91 -19.32 -1.99
N VAL A 326 -1.62 -18.28 -1.19
CA VAL A 326 -1.04 -18.42 0.15
C VAL A 326 -1.90 -17.66 1.15
N ILE A 327 -2.44 -18.37 2.13
CA ILE A 327 -3.37 -17.83 3.13
C ILE A 327 -2.82 -18.07 4.54
N ALA A 328 -2.89 -17.05 5.38
CA ALA A 328 -2.59 -17.16 6.80
C ALA A 328 -3.57 -18.12 7.50
N VAL A 329 -3.05 -19.12 8.20
CA VAL A 329 -3.84 -20.07 9.01
C VAL A 329 -3.91 -19.60 10.47
N THR A 330 -2.83 -19.08 10.98
CA THR A 330 -2.72 -18.50 12.32
C THR A 330 -2.41 -17.01 12.21
N PRO A 331 -2.45 -16.23 13.31
CA PRO A 331 -1.77 -14.94 13.34
C PRO A 331 -0.31 -15.13 12.91
N MET A 332 0.19 -14.27 12.01
CA MET A 332 1.52 -14.40 11.41
C MET A 332 2.28 -13.09 11.43
N ARG A 333 3.60 -13.21 11.39
CA ARG A 333 4.51 -12.13 10.98
C ARG A 333 5.32 -12.59 9.79
N VAL A 334 5.33 -11.79 8.75
CA VAL A 334 6.07 -12.06 7.50
C VAL A 334 7.00 -10.90 7.17
N LEU A 335 8.24 -11.23 6.80
CA LEU A 335 9.14 -10.29 6.17
C LEU A 335 8.84 -10.27 4.66
N ILE A 336 8.62 -9.10 4.11
CA ILE A 336 8.35 -8.89 2.69
C ILE A 336 9.54 -8.17 2.09
N LEU A 337 10.10 -8.74 1.04
CA LEU A 337 11.19 -8.16 0.25
C LEU A 337 10.67 -7.80 -1.14
N THR A 338 11.08 -6.63 -1.65
CA THR A 338 10.67 -6.13 -2.96
C THR A 338 11.86 -6.03 -3.90
N GLN A 339 11.65 -6.25 -5.21
CA GLN A 339 12.71 -6.14 -6.22
C GLN A 339 13.28 -4.74 -6.40
N ALA A 340 12.59 -3.71 -5.95
CA ALA A 340 13.03 -2.32 -6.15
C ALA A 340 14.37 -1.98 -5.49
N PHE A 341 14.96 -2.92 -4.75
CA PHE A 341 16.14 -2.71 -3.92
C PHE A 341 17.23 -3.82 -4.08
N LEU A 342 17.07 -4.71 -5.06
CA LEU A 342 18.10 -5.67 -5.46
C LEU A 342 18.75 -5.22 -6.82
#